data_01130a1dbf9e9f2f955f82966413e0b7
#
_entry.id   01130a1dbf9e9f2f955f82966413e0b7
#
_cell.length_a   1.000
_cell.length_b   1.000
_cell.length_c   1.000
_cell.angle_alpha   90.00
_cell.angle_beta   90.00
_cell.angle_gamma   90.00
#
_symmetry.space_group_name_H-M   'P 1'
#
loop_
_entity.id
_entity.type
_entity.pdbx_description
1 polymer ?
#
loop_
_entity_poly.entity_id
_entity_poly.type
_entity_poly.pdbx_seq_one_letter_code
_entity_poly.pdbx_strand_id
1 'polypeptide(L)'
;MTIAALCLFAMVTLAQKTIRVAAGKTDLVMQVSPKGRLYQVYLGEKLQNATDYDQLKWDVYAASDGAVCQRGHEVCATSGAEDFFEPALAITHADGNMSTYLYFQGVEQKPVEGGAETIITLADKEYPVTVKLHYVAYPKQSVIKAWSEVTHKEKAPITLWRYASTMLYFKSAKYFVTTYHSDWAKEGQPETTQLISGKKIVDTKLGTRAAMQEEPFFELGFDAPARENEGRVMLGTIGWTGNFRFTFEVDNVGALRVIPAINPYASDYKLKAGEVFTTPEFIFAMSENGVGEASRNLHDWARLYQVNMGTGDRMTLLNNWENTGFNFNQQSLAELMKDAKDLGVDMFLLDDGWFANKYPRKNDHAGLGDWEATKDKLPDGIPGLVRDAKKAGVKFGIWIEPEMVNPKSELFEKHPDWVIMQPNRETYYYRNQLVLDISNPKVQD
;
A
#
# COMPACT_ATOMS: atom_id res chain seq x y z
N MET A 1 70.26 11.67 -19.94
CA MET A 1 69.25 10.65 -20.23
C MET A 1 68.21 10.68 -19.15
N THR A 2 67.10 11.34 -19.41
CA THR A 2 66.00 11.51 -18.47
C THR A 2 64.88 10.53 -18.91
N ILE A 3 64.62 9.53 -18.10
CA ILE A 3 63.56 8.56 -18.36
C ILE A 3 62.26 9.17 -17.87
N ALA A 4 61.36 9.50 -18.80
CA ALA A 4 59.99 9.90 -18.50
C ALA A 4 59.14 8.63 -18.23
N ALA A 5 58.68 8.46 -16.99
CA ALA A 5 57.73 7.43 -16.66
C ALA A 5 56.32 7.83 -17.14
N LEU A 6 55.81 7.13 -18.15
CA LEU A 6 54.42 7.24 -18.61
C LEU A 6 53.52 6.47 -17.61
N CYS A 7 52.77 7.18 -16.75
CA CYS A 7 51.69 6.59 -15.98
C CYS A 7 50.50 6.33 -16.91
N LEU A 8 50.30 5.09 -17.35
CA LEU A 8 49.07 4.67 -17.95
C LEU A 8 47.98 4.58 -16.86
N PHE A 9 47.08 5.58 -16.83
CA PHE A 9 45.81 5.44 -16.14
C PHE A 9 44.96 4.48 -16.96
N ALA A 10 44.82 3.24 -16.48
CA ALA A 10 43.81 2.33 -16.95
C ALA A 10 42.44 2.90 -16.56
N MET A 11 41.74 3.53 -17.49
CA MET A 11 40.29 3.77 -17.34
C MET A 11 39.63 2.40 -17.32
N VAL A 12 39.25 1.93 -16.13
CA VAL A 12 38.33 0.82 -16.00
C VAL A 12 36.99 1.36 -16.50
N THR A 13 36.66 1.09 -17.73
CA THR A 13 35.28 1.22 -18.23
C THR A 13 34.45 0.23 -17.42
N LEU A 14 33.69 0.75 -16.44
CA LEU A 14 32.62 -0.03 -15.79
C LEU A 14 31.69 -0.50 -16.91
N ALA A 15 31.71 -1.78 -17.21
CA ALA A 15 30.75 -2.39 -18.10
C ALA A 15 29.37 -2.04 -17.58
N GLN A 16 28.50 -1.56 -18.46
CA GLN A 16 27.13 -1.17 -18.14
C GLN A 16 26.44 -2.35 -17.43
N LYS A 17 26.11 -2.18 -16.13
CA LYS A 17 25.51 -3.26 -15.34
C LYS A 17 24.01 -3.26 -15.54
N THR A 18 23.48 -4.32 -16.12
CA THR A 18 22.04 -4.55 -16.27
C THR A 18 21.52 -5.37 -15.09
N ILE A 19 20.44 -4.93 -14.48
CA ILE A 19 19.74 -5.59 -13.39
C ILE A 19 18.33 -5.95 -13.89
N ARG A 20 17.95 -7.20 -13.76
CA ARG A 20 16.66 -7.71 -14.21
C ARG A 20 15.89 -8.32 -13.04
N VAL A 21 14.62 -7.90 -12.89
CA VAL A 21 13.63 -8.48 -11.98
C VAL A 21 12.62 -9.20 -12.86
N ALA A 22 12.69 -10.54 -12.91
CA ALA A 22 11.92 -11.37 -13.82
C ALA A 22 10.75 -12.03 -13.09
N ALA A 23 9.54 -11.59 -13.37
CA ALA A 23 8.30 -12.13 -12.81
C ALA A 23 7.46 -12.81 -13.90
N GLY A 24 7.86 -14.04 -14.27
CA GLY A 24 7.13 -14.86 -15.23
C GLY A 24 7.01 -14.23 -16.61
N LYS A 25 5.85 -13.65 -16.91
CA LYS A 25 5.59 -12.94 -18.17
C LYS A 25 6.04 -11.48 -18.15
N THR A 26 6.42 -10.93 -17.01
CA THR A 26 6.78 -9.51 -16.82
C THR A 26 8.23 -9.37 -16.43
N ASP A 27 8.94 -8.44 -17.07
CA ASP A 27 10.29 -8.04 -16.71
C ASP A 27 10.38 -6.55 -16.38
N LEU A 28 11.02 -6.25 -15.26
CA LEU A 28 11.54 -4.92 -14.94
C LEU A 28 13.05 -4.93 -15.14
N VAL A 29 13.57 -4.08 -16.03
CA VAL A 29 14.99 -4.00 -16.35
C VAL A 29 15.53 -2.62 -16.02
N MET A 30 16.62 -2.60 -15.30
CA MET A 30 17.32 -1.40 -14.88
C MET A 30 18.79 -1.43 -15.32
N GLN A 31 19.37 -0.27 -15.56
CA GLN A 31 20.77 -0.14 -15.95
C GLN A 31 21.48 0.92 -15.12
N VAL A 32 22.73 0.62 -14.78
CA VAL A 32 23.63 1.57 -14.11
C VAL A 32 24.40 2.35 -15.17
N SER A 33 24.29 3.67 -15.15
CA SER A 33 25.02 4.54 -16.07
C SER A 33 26.52 4.61 -15.72
N PRO A 34 27.39 5.07 -16.64
CA PRO A 34 28.81 5.29 -16.36
C PRO A 34 29.08 6.24 -15.19
N LYS A 35 28.11 7.11 -14.86
CA LYS A 35 28.18 8.03 -13.71
C LYS A 35 27.69 7.38 -12.41
N GLY A 36 27.24 6.10 -12.45
CA GLY A 36 26.75 5.38 -11.30
C GLY A 36 25.28 5.67 -10.93
N ARG A 37 24.50 6.32 -11.82
CA ARG A 37 23.06 6.53 -11.61
C ARG A 37 22.28 5.30 -12.12
N LEU A 38 21.16 4.96 -11.46
CA LEU A 38 20.33 3.80 -11.80
C LEU A 38 19.06 4.23 -12.55
N TYR A 39 18.84 3.68 -13.73
CA TYR A 39 17.69 4.01 -14.59
C TYR A 39 16.85 2.79 -14.90
N GLN A 40 15.52 2.96 -14.93
CA GLN A 40 14.64 1.98 -15.54
C GLN A 40 14.73 2.10 -17.06
N VAL A 41 15.01 0.99 -17.72
CA VAL A 41 15.11 0.93 -19.20
C VAL A 41 13.98 0.16 -19.83
N TYR A 42 13.31 -0.71 -19.07
CA TYR A 42 12.17 -1.48 -19.55
C TYR A 42 11.26 -1.92 -18.38
N LEU A 43 9.97 -1.90 -18.62
CA LEU A 43 8.96 -2.59 -17.82
C LEU A 43 7.82 -3.02 -18.74
N GLY A 44 7.61 -4.32 -18.88
CA GLY A 44 6.61 -4.88 -19.79
C GLY A 44 6.71 -6.39 -19.90
N GLU A 45 6.14 -6.93 -20.98
CA GLU A 45 6.19 -8.34 -21.27
C GLU A 45 7.64 -8.84 -21.43
N LYS A 46 7.90 -10.04 -20.96
CA LYS A 46 9.20 -10.69 -21.10
C LYS A 46 9.65 -10.74 -22.56
N LEU A 47 10.84 -10.20 -22.87
CA LEU A 47 11.41 -10.19 -24.19
C LEU A 47 11.74 -11.62 -24.65
N GLN A 48 11.47 -11.91 -25.92
CA GLN A 48 11.61 -13.27 -26.48
C GLN A 48 13.07 -13.70 -26.60
N ASN A 49 13.96 -12.79 -27.01
CA ASN A 49 15.37 -13.08 -27.19
C ASN A 49 16.22 -12.47 -26.09
N ALA A 50 17.19 -13.22 -25.58
CA ALA A 50 18.11 -12.71 -24.57
C ALA A 50 18.92 -11.49 -25.07
N THR A 51 19.25 -11.45 -26.36
CA THR A 51 19.98 -10.35 -27.00
C THR A 51 19.19 -9.04 -27.08
N ASP A 52 17.85 -9.10 -26.97
CA ASP A 52 17.02 -7.89 -27.01
C ASP A 52 17.25 -7.02 -25.75
N TYR A 53 17.58 -7.67 -24.61
CA TYR A 53 17.92 -6.94 -23.37
C TYR A 53 19.22 -6.12 -23.52
N ASP A 54 20.15 -6.54 -24.38
CA ASP A 54 21.41 -5.82 -24.64
C ASP A 54 21.20 -4.56 -25.49
N GLN A 55 20.06 -4.48 -26.20
CA GLN A 55 19.68 -3.32 -26.98
C GLN A 55 18.98 -2.24 -26.16
N LEU A 56 18.50 -2.59 -24.94
CA LEU A 56 17.88 -1.63 -24.04
C LEU A 56 18.91 -0.61 -23.58
N LYS A 57 18.57 0.67 -23.67
CA LYS A 57 19.43 1.76 -23.23
C LYS A 57 18.62 2.77 -22.43
N TRP A 58 19.25 3.33 -21.41
CA TRP A 58 18.72 4.48 -20.74
C TRP A 58 18.87 5.70 -21.66
N ASP A 59 17.79 6.42 -21.85
CA ASP A 59 17.81 7.68 -22.60
C ASP A 59 17.97 8.85 -21.63
N VAL A 60 18.99 9.67 -21.87
CA VAL A 60 19.09 10.98 -21.27
C VAL A 60 18.62 11.98 -22.32
N TYR A 61 17.48 12.57 -22.07
CA TYR A 61 17.06 13.68 -22.91
C TYR A 61 17.98 14.87 -22.62
N ALA A 62 18.89 15.15 -23.56
CA ALA A 62 19.69 16.36 -23.48
C ALA A 62 18.77 17.56 -23.64
N ALA A 63 18.73 18.44 -22.64
CA ALA A 63 18.08 19.71 -22.78
C ALA A 63 18.76 20.53 -23.86
N SER A 64 17.99 21.02 -24.81
CA SER A 64 18.36 22.20 -25.57
C SER A 64 18.12 23.45 -24.73
N ASP A 65 18.71 24.56 -25.09
CA ASP A 65 18.60 25.83 -24.37
C ASP A 65 17.16 26.14 -23.94
N GLY A 66 16.94 26.29 -22.64
CA GLY A 66 15.64 26.60 -22.04
C GLY A 66 14.64 25.44 -21.88
N ALA A 67 15.00 24.22 -22.27
CA ALA A 67 14.14 23.06 -22.00
C ALA A 67 14.38 22.50 -20.58
N VAL A 68 13.30 21.98 -19.98
CA VAL A 68 13.40 21.26 -18.71
C VAL A 68 14.25 20.02 -18.91
N CYS A 69 15.36 19.92 -18.18
CA CYS A 69 16.23 18.76 -18.22
C CYS A 69 15.54 17.58 -17.53
N GLN A 70 15.15 16.61 -18.32
CA GLN A 70 14.82 15.29 -17.81
C GLN A 70 16.02 14.38 -18.05
N ARG A 71 16.63 13.92 -16.97
CA ARG A 71 17.84 13.08 -17.04
C ARG A 71 17.53 11.59 -17.03
N GLY A 72 16.56 11.17 -17.83
CA GLY A 72 16.17 9.76 -17.93
C GLY A 72 15.20 9.33 -16.82
N HIS A 73 14.92 8.03 -16.76
CA HIS A 73 13.96 7.43 -15.85
C HIS A 73 14.68 6.87 -14.62
N GLU A 74 15.19 7.73 -13.74
CA GLU A 74 15.82 7.27 -12.49
C GLU A 74 14.86 6.48 -11.64
N VAL A 75 15.27 5.29 -11.20
CA VAL A 75 14.44 4.36 -10.42
C VAL A 75 14.01 4.95 -9.06
N CYS A 76 14.81 5.86 -8.53
CA CYS A 76 14.51 6.62 -7.33
C CYS A 76 14.96 8.07 -7.52
N ALA A 77 14.17 8.87 -8.23
CA ALA A 77 14.43 10.29 -8.38
C ALA A 77 14.27 11.01 -7.04
N THR A 78 15.20 11.90 -6.72
CA THR A 78 15.25 12.59 -5.42
C THR A 78 15.08 14.10 -5.60
N SER A 79 14.66 14.79 -4.55
CA SER A 79 14.62 16.26 -4.52
C SER A 79 16.01 16.87 -4.67
N GLY A 80 16.10 18.00 -5.37
CA GLY A 80 17.33 18.74 -5.58
C GLY A 80 18.31 18.11 -6.58
N ALA A 81 17.97 16.95 -7.16
CA ALA A 81 18.72 16.32 -8.24
C ALA A 81 18.11 16.74 -9.56
N GLU A 82 18.55 17.62 -10.30
CA GLU A 82 18.27 18.04 -11.68
C GLU A 82 16.99 17.48 -12.40
N ASP A 83 16.10 16.82 -11.66
CA ASP A 83 14.79 16.34 -12.11
C ASP A 83 13.71 17.23 -11.48
N PHE A 84 12.96 17.96 -12.31
CA PHE A 84 11.97 18.94 -11.88
C PHE A 84 10.54 18.36 -11.79
N PHE A 85 10.39 17.07 -11.99
CA PHE A 85 9.13 16.34 -11.82
C PHE A 85 9.01 15.78 -10.41
N GLU A 86 7.91 15.09 -10.10
CA GLU A 86 7.66 14.55 -8.76
C GLU A 86 8.76 13.54 -8.35
N PRO A 87 9.41 13.76 -7.21
CA PRO A 87 10.43 12.84 -6.71
C PRO A 87 9.80 11.63 -6.01
N ALA A 88 10.52 10.50 -6.01
CA ALA A 88 10.21 9.34 -5.17
C ALA A 88 10.60 9.58 -3.71
N LEU A 89 11.72 10.28 -3.49
CA LEU A 89 12.26 10.56 -2.17
C LEU A 89 12.64 12.04 -2.05
N ALA A 90 12.23 12.66 -0.96
CA ALA A 90 12.61 14.03 -0.64
C ALA A 90 13.00 14.13 0.83
N ILE A 91 14.22 14.63 1.05
CA ILE A 91 14.87 14.71 2.35
C ILE A 91 15.26 16.16 2.63
N THR A 92 15.03 16.60 3.87
CA THR A 92 15.76 17.74 4.44
C THR A 92 16.83 17.17 5.36
N HIS A 93 18.09 17.36 4.98
CA HIS A 93 19.25 16.91 5.74
C HIS A 93 19.40 17.65 7.07
N ALA A 94 20.26 17.16 7.95
CA ALA A 94 20.46 17.73 9.27
C ALA A 94 20.96 19.19 9.29
N ASP A 95 21.59 19.63 8.23
CA ASP A 95 22.07 21.00 8.03
C ASP A 95 21.05 21.90 7.31
N GLY A 96 19.87 21.38 6.95
CA GLY A 96 18.80 22.08 6.25
C GLY A 96 18.87 21.99 4.72
N ASN A 97 19.89 21.35 4.14
CA ASN A 97 19.98 21.11 2.70
C ASN A 97 18.88 20.14 2.25
N MET A 98 18.35 20.34 1.04
CA MET A 98 17.27 19.52 0.49
C MET A 98 17.69 18.74 -0.76
N SER A 99 18.99 18.75 -1.12
CA SER A 99 19.52 18.04 -2.27
C SER A 99 20.04 16.66 -1.88
N THR A 100 19.59 15.63 -2.55
CA THR A 100 20.05 14.25 -2.38
C THR A 100 20.37 13.65 -3.75
N TYR A 101 21.56 13.06 -3.92
CA TYR A 101 22.01 12.43 -5.16
C TYR A 101 22.35 10.96 -4.90
N LEU A 102 21.54 10.05 -5.40
CA LEU A 102 21.72 8.62 -5.15
C LEU A 102 22.56 7.95 -6.25
N TYR A 103 23.58 7.21 -5.84
CA TYR A 103 24.47 6.46 -6.70
C TYR A 103 24.43 4.98 -6.36
N PHE A 104 24.45 4.13 -7.38
CA PHE A 104 24.49 2.68 -7.23
C PHE A 104 25.72 2.22 -6.45
N GLN A 105 25.51 1.39 -5.44
CA GLN A 105 26.54 0.78 -4.61
C GLN A 105 26.63 -0.72 -4.84
N GLY A 106 25.51 -1.40 -5.05
CA GLY A 106 25.48 -2.83 -5.22
C GLY A 106 24.08 -3.40 -5.45
N VAL A 107 24.05 -4.65 -5.84
CA VAL A 107 22.82 -5.45 -5.96
C VAL A 107 23.08 -6.85 -5.43
N GLU A 108 22.13 -7.35 -4.67
CA GLU A 108 22.08 -8.74 -4.21
C GLU A 108 20.74 -9.36 -4.59
N GLN A 109 20.76 -10.68 -4.77
CA GLN A 109 19.56 -11.47 -5.01
C GLN A 109 19.54 -12.65 -4.06
N LYS A 110 18.38 -12.92 -3.47
CA LYS A 110 18.17 -14.04 -2.58
C LYS A 110 16.84 -14.72 -2.87
N PRO A 111 16.76 -16.06 -2.70
CA PRO A 111 15.50 -16.76 -2.83
C PRO A 111 14.56 -16.36 -1.68
N VAL A 112 13.27 -16.26 -1.99
CA VAL A 112 12.18 -16.12 -1.01
C VAL A 112 11.09 -17.12 -1.36
N GLU A 113 10.12 -17.32 -0.48
CA GLU A 113 8.99 -18.18 -0.74
C GLU A 113 8.28 -17.76 -2.04
N GLY A 114 8.16 -18.67 -2.98
CA GLY A 114 7.49 -18.45 -4.27
C GLY A 114 8.26 -17.64 -5.30
N GLY A 115 9.45 -17.12 -5.00
CA GLY A 115 10.16 -16.24 -5.92
C GLY A 115 11.60 -15.89 -5.53
N ALA A 116 12.01 -14.70 -5.94
CA ALA A 116 13.32 -14.13 -5.63
C ALA A 116 13.21 -12.64 -5.30
N GLU A 117 13.96 -12.20 -4.30
CA GLU A 117 14.12 -10.81 -3.95
C GLU A 117 15.40 -10.24 -4.55
N THR A 118 15.28 -9.10 -5.23
CA THR A 118 16.40 -8.28 -5.70
C THR A 118 16.48 -7.04 -4.84
N ILE A 119 17.61 -6.82 -4.17
CA ILE A 119 17.86 -5.66 -3.31
C ILE A 119 18.94 -4.82 -3.96
N ILE A 120 18.62 -3.56 -4.26
CA ILE A 120 19.53 -2.61 -4.89
C ILE A 120 19.88 -1.54 -3.85
N THR A 121 21.17 -1.38 -3.57
CA THR A 121 21.67 -0.36 -2.63
C THR A 121 22.11 0.86 -3.40
N LEU A 122 21.56 2.01 -3.03
CA LEU A 122 21.94 3.34 -3.49
C LEU A 122 22.45 4.16 -2.30
N ALA A 123 23.40 5.07 -2.52
CA ALA A 123 23.86 5.99 -1.48
C ALA A 123 24.21 7.36 -2.05
N ASP A 124 24.05 8.38 -1.23
CA ASP A 124 24.57 9.71 -1.53
C ASP A 124 26.10 9.77 -1.22
N LYS A 125 26.82 10.63 -1.92
CA LYS A 125 28.28 10.77 -1.75
C LYS A 125 28.65 11.85 -0.72
N GLU A 126 27.81 12.85 -0.57
CA GLU A 126 28.05 14.00 0.31
C GLU A 126 27.37 13.80 1.67
N TYR A 127 26.19 13.17 1.68
CA TYR A 127 25.44 12.85 2.88
C TYR A 127 25.45 11.35 3.16
N PRO A 128 25.67 10.92 4.41
CA PRO A 128 25.69 9.48 4.76
C PRO A 128 24.27 8.88 4.78
N VAL A 129 23.56 9.00 3.65
CA VAL A 129 22.23 8.46 3.40
C VAL A 129 22.35 7.24 2.50
N THR A 130 21.64 6.19 2.85
CA THR A 130 21.54 4.95 2.09
C THR A 130 20.07 4.61 1.84
N VAL A 131 19.76 4.25 0.62
CA VAL A 131 18.44 3.76 0.19
C VAL A 131 18.58 2.35 -0.35
N LYS A 132 17.78 1.43 0.14
CA LYS A 132 17.64 0.10 -0.44
C LYS A 132 16.29 -0.01 -1.16
N LEU A 133 16.35 -0.43 -2.41
CA LEU A 133 15.17 -0.71 -3.22
C LEU A 133 14.98 -2.23 -3.28
N HIS A 134 13.83 -2.69 -2.85
CA HIS A 134 13.48 -4.09 -2.78
C HIS A 134 12.46 -4.44 -3.86
N TYR A 135 12.71 -5.52 -4.59
CA TYR A 135 11.81 -6.08 -5.59
C TYR A 135 11.69 -7.58 -5.41
N VAL A 136 10.52 -8.06 -5.03
CA VAL A 136 10.24 -9.51 -4.99
C VAL A 136 9.44 -9.89 -6.23
N ALA A 137 10.02 -10.75 -7.05
CA ALA A 137 9.37 -11.29 -8.23
C ALA A 137 8.75 -12.67 -7.91
N TYR A 138 7.47 -12.86 -8.28
CA TYR A 138 6.72 -14.10 -8.17
C TYR A 138 6.45 -14.66 -9.58
N PRO A 139 7.35 -15.52 -10.12
CA PRO A 139 7.29 -15.89 -11.53
C PRO A 139 6.04 -16.66 -11.94
N LYS A 140 5.47 -17.48 -11.03
CA LYS A 140 4.27 -18.26 -11.31
C LYS A 140 3.02 -17.40 -11.47
N GLN A 141 2.95 -16.30 -10.74
CA GLN A 141 1.82 -15.37 -10.73
C GLN A 141 2.05 -14.12 -11.58
N SER A 142 3.25 -13.92 -12.12
CA SER A 142 3.64 -12.70 -12.85
C SER A 142 3.38 -11.42 -12.03
N VAL A 143 3.68 -11.45 -10.73
CA VAL A 143 3.51 -10.35 -9.78
C VAL A 143 4.86 -9.86 -9.29
N ILE A 144 4.98 -8.55 -9.15
CA ILE A 144 6.14 -7.91 -8.51
C ILE A 144 5.63 -7.14 -7.28
N LYS A 145 6.36 -7.29 -6.17
CA LYS A 145 6.19 -6.53 -4.94
C LYS A 145 7.43 -5.66 -4.75
N ALA A 146 7.24 -4.36 -4.45
CA ALA A 146 8.34 -3.39 -4.33
C ALA A 146 8.16 -2.49 -3.11
N TRP A 147 9.27 -2.19 -2.40
CA TRP A 147 9.33 -1.19 -1.34
C TRP A 147 10.73 -0.61 -1.21
N SER A 148 10.87 0.44 -0.40
CA SER A 148 12.13 1.11 -0.15
C SER A 148 12.44 1.19 1.34
N GLU A 149 13.74 1.11 1.68
CA GLU A 149 14.25 1.40 3.01
C GLU A 149 15.20 2.60 2.95
N VAL A 150 15.06 3.53 3.90
CA VAL A 150 15.93 4.71 4.03
C VAL A 150 16.63 4.68 5.36
N THR A 151 17.95 4.85 5.37
CA THR A 151 18.79 4.98 6.57
C THR A 151 19.77 6.12 6.42
N HIS A 152 20.23 6.70 7.54
CA HIS A 152 21.29 7.69 7.51
C HIS A 152 22.20 7.60 8.75
N LYS A 153 23.35 8.26 8.66
CA LYS A 153 24.34 8.40 9.75
C LYS A 153 24.74 9.86 9.97
N GLU A 154 23.86 10.81 9.65
CA GLU A 154 24.09 12.23 9.95
C GLU A 154 24.07 12.48 11.47
N LYS A 155 24.65 13.61 11.90
CA LYS A 155 24.81 13.93 13.35
C LYS A 155 23.50 14.26 14.05
N ALA A 156 22.46 14.65 13.32
CA ALA A 156 21.14 14.96 13.85
C ALA A 156 20.07 14.30 12.96
N PRO A 157 18.81 14.19 13.44
CA PRO A 157 17.72 13.64 12.63
C PRO A 157 17.52 14.38 11.31
N ILE A 158 17.22 13.64 10.26
CA ILE A 158 16.76 14.18 8.96
C ILE A 158 15.24 14.15 8.89
N THR A 159 14.65 14.94 8.00
CA THR A 159 13.21 14.90 7.77
C THR A 159 12.91 14.32 6.40
N LEU A 160 12.14 13.23 6.38
CA LEU A 160 11.56 12.67 5.17
C LEU A 160 10.20 13.31 4.95
N TRP A 161 9.98 13.96 3.82
CA TRP A 161 8.71 14.60 3.49
C TRP A 161 8.08 14.06 2.18
N ARG A 162 8.79 13.18 1.46
CA ARG A 162 8.29 12.27 0.43
C ARG A 162 9.07 10.96 0.49
N TYR A 163 8.37 9.85 0.38
CA TYR A 163 8.95 8.51 0.50
C TYR A 163 8.05 7.49 -0.19
N ALA A 164 8.34 7.26 -1.47
CA ALA A 164 7.60 6.32 -2.30
C ALA A 164 8.06 4.88 -2.07
N SER A 165 7.13 3.95 -2.23
CA SER A 165 7.44 2.51 -2.23
C SER A 165 8.33 2.14 -3.43
N THR A 166 8.03 2.72 -4.59
CA THR A 166 8.79 2.60 -5.83
C THR A 166 8.43 3.74 -6.78
N MET A 167 9.15 3.85 -7.87
CA MET A 167 8.82 4.73 -8.99
C MET A 167 8.94 3.94 -10.27
N LEU A 168 7.87 3.92 -11.07
CA LEU A 168 7.82 3.18 -12.33
C LEU A 168 7.58 4.12 -13.48
N TYR A 169 8.17 3.82 -14.64
CA TYR A 169 8.05 4.61 -15.84
C TYR A 169 7.47 3.82 -16.99
N PHE A 170 6.63 4.49 -17.78
CA PHE A 170 6.02 3.92 -18.97
C PHE A 170 6.10 4.91 -20.14
N LYS A 171 6.20 4.36 -21.35
CA LYS A 171 6.09 5.12 -22.59
C LYS A 171 5.04 4.49 -23.47
N SER A 172 3.98 5.24 -23.76
CA SER A 172 2.87 4.83 -24.60
C SER A 172 2.25 6.06 -25.27
N ALA A 173 1.43 5.89 -26.31
CA ALA A 173 0.80 7.00 -26.97
C ALA A 173 -0.30 7.65 -26.10
N LYS A 174 -0.97 6.85 -25.27
CA LYS A 174 -2.01 7.29 -24.35
C LYS A 174 -1.99 6.45 -23.07
N TYR A 175 -2.51 7.03 -21.99
CA TYR A 175 -2.69 6.36 -20.71
C TYR A 175 -4.09 6.62 -20.18
N PHE A 176 -4.68 5.60 -19.57
CA PHE A 176 -5.99 5.67 -18.94
C PHE A 176 -5.87 5.06 -17.54
N VAL A 177 -6.25 5.81 -16.52
CA VAL A 177 -6.30 5.29 -15.16
C VAL A 177 -7.75 5.12 -14.74
N THR A 178 -8.07 3.92 -14.25
CA THR A 178 -9.34 3.62 -13.58
C THR A 178 -9.08 3.56 -12.10
N THR A 179 -9.81 4.36 -11.34
CA THR A 179 -9.80 4.40 -9.88
C THR A 179 -11.18 4.04 -9.35
N TYR A 180 -11.28 3.74 -8.07
CA TYR A 180 -12.51 3.26 -7.46
C TYR A 180 -12.88 4.17 -6.31
N HIS A 181 -14.02 4.84 -6.48
CA HIS A 181 -14.57 5.71 -5.45
C HIS A 181 -15.51 4.91 -4.57
N SER A 182 -15.52 5.22 -3.29
CA SER A 182 -16.38 4.55 -2.34
C SER A 182 -17.10 5.55 -1.45
N ASP A 183 -18.34 5.18 -1.13
CA ASP A 183 -19.16 5.78 -0.09
C ASP A 183 -20.01 4.67 0.52
N TRP A 184 -20.66 4.93 1.65
CA TRP A 184 -21.53 3.95 2.31
C TRP A 184 -22.61 3.43 1.33
N ALA A 185 -22.72 2.11 1.20
CA ALA A 185 -23.59 1.41 0.24
C ALA A 185 -23.34 1.78 -1.25
N LYS A 186 -22.14 2.28 -1.58
CA LYS A 186 -21.69 2.62 -2.93
C LYS A 186 -20.19 2.34 -3.08
N GLU A 187 -19.73 1.22 -2.52
CA GLU A 187 -18.33 0.84 -2.55
C GLU A 187 -17.88 0.47 -3.95
N GLY A 188 -16.61 0.78 -4.26
CA GLY A 188 -15.93 0.33 -5.48
C GLY A 188 -16.49 0.86 -6.80
N GLN A 189 -16.98 2.11 -6.86
CA GLN A 189 -17.48 2.71 -8.09
C GLN A 189 -16.34 3.10 -9.03
N PRO A 190 -16.19 2.50 -10.22
CA PRO A 190 -15.08 2.77 -11.12
C PRO A 190 -15.23 4.12 -11.84
N GLU A 191 -14.13 4.86 -11.93
CA GLU A 191 -14.01 6.04 -12.78
C GLU A 191 -12.73 5.95 -13.62
N THR A 192 -12.87 6.06 -14.94
CA THR A 192 -11.74 6.05 -15.86
C THR A 192 -11.43 7.45 -16.38
N THR A 193 -10.18 7.87 -16.20
CA THR A 193 -9.67 9.17 -16.66
C THR A 193 -8.52 8.96 -17.65
N GLN A 194 -8.54 9.64 -18.80
CA GLN A 194 -7.37 9.73 -19.68
C GLN A 194 -6.35 10.67 -19.03
N LEU A 195 -5.11 10.21 -18.88
CA LEU A 195 -4.02 11.03 -18.40
C LEU A 195 -3.46 11.88 -19.52
N ILE A 196 -3.31 13.17 -19.26
CA ILE A 196 -2.68 14.16 -20.14
C ILE A 196 -1.45 14.75 -19.45
N SER A 197 -0.67 15.56 -20.15
CA SER A 197 0.49 16.25 -19.56
C SER A 197 0.13 16.92 -18.23
N GLY A 198 0.91 16.66 -17.20
CA GLY A 198 0.67 17.09 -15.82
C GLY A 198 0.40 15.92 -14.89
N LYS A 199 -0.31 16.18 -13.79
CA LYS A 199 -0.49 15.22 -12.69
C LYS A 199 -1.95 14.86 -12.44
N LYS A 200 -2.23 13.55 -12.27
CA LYS A 200 -3.40 13.02 -11.57
C LYS A 200 -2.94 12.45 -10.25
N ILE A 201 -3.57 12.87 -9.16
CA ILE A 201 -3.32 12.34 -7.82
C ILE A 201 -4.57 11.62 -7.35
N VAL A 202 -4.38 10.43 -6.80
CA VAL A 202 -5.41 9.63 -6.12
C VAL A 202 -4.92 9.43 -4.70
N ASP A 203 -5.59 10.02 -3.73
CA ASP A 203 -5.16 9.97 -2.33
C ASP A 203 -6.33 9.99 -1.35
N THR A 204 -6.06 9.57 -0.12
CA THR A 204 -6.99 9.70 0.99
C THR A 204 -6.32 10.31 2.20
N LYS A 205 -7.14 10.97 3.04
CA LYS A 205 -6.77 11.45 4.38
C LYS A 205 -7.56 10.74 5.49
N LEU A 206 -8.27 9.68 5.13
CA LEU A 206 -9.14 8.90 6.01
C LEU A 206 -8.69 7.43 6.16
N GLY A 207 -7.45 7.11 5.75
CA GLY A 207 -6.98 5.74 5.67
C GLY A 207 -7.65 4.97 4.52
N THR A 208 -7.53 3.66 4.53
CA THR A 208 -8.12 2.76 3.52
C THR A 208 -9.50 2.26 3.97
N ARG A 209 -10.44 3.15 4.13
CA ARG A 209 -11.81 2.81 4.54
C ARG A 209 -12.65 2.53 3.31
N ALA A 210 -13.03 1.27 3.12
CA ALA A 210 -13.77 0.81 1.94
C ALA A 210 -15.12 1.51 1.72
N ALA A 211 -15.71 2.09 2.74
CA ALA A 211 -16.97 2.85 2.64
C ALA A 211 -16.75 4.37 2.47
N MET A 212 -15.53 4.83 2.20
CA MET A 212 -15.22 6.26 2.15
C MET A 212 -14.11 6.59 1.17
N GLN A 213 -14.38 7.47 0.21
CA GLN A 213 -13.43 8.04 -0.76
C GLN A 213 -12.78 7.01 -1.70
N GLU A 214 -11.44 7.01 -1.76
CA GLU A 214 -10.67 6.29 -2.77
C GLU A 214 -10.19 4.93 -2.26
N GLU A 215 -10.28 3.92 -3.09
CA GLU A 215 -9.67 2.62 -2.83
C GLU A 215 -8.15 2.65 -3.09
N PRO A 216 -7.33 1.90 -2.31
CA PRO A 216 -5.88 1.83 -2.51
C PRO A 216 -5.49 0.92 -3.68
N PHE A 217 -6.18 1.06 -4.80
CA PHE A 217 -6.07 0.21 -5.98
C PHE A 217 -6.34 1.03 -7.24
N PHE A 218 -5.68 0.67 -8.34
CA PHE A 218 -5.95 1.25 -9.65
C PHE A 218 -5.70 0.27 -10.79
N GLU A 219 -6.33 0.55 -11.94
CA GLU A 219 -6.02 -0.07 -13.22
C GLU A 219 -5.43 0.99 -14.15
N LEU A 220 -4.33 0.67 -14.81
CA LEU A 220 -3.70 1.51 -15.81
C LEU A 220 -3.77 0.82 -17.17
N GLY A 221 -4.54 1.41 -18.09
CA GLY A 221 -4.62 0.97 -19.50
C GLY A 221 -3.64 1.76 -20.36
N PHE A 222 -2.99 1.09 -21.29
CA PHE A 222 -2.06 1.67 -22.25
C PHE A 222 -2.73 1.70 -23.64
N ASP A 223 -2.70 2.89 -24.29
CA ASP A 223 -3.26 3.20 -25.59
C ASP A 223 -4.80 3.17 -25.68
N ALA A 224 -5.47 2.45 -24.76
CA ALA A 224 -6.91 2.38 -24.58
C ALA A 224 -7.28 2.22 -23.11
N PRO A 225 -8.53 2.52 -22.70
CA PRO A 225 -9.04 2.13 -21.40
C PRO A 225 -8.87 0.63 -21.13
N ALA A 226 -8.61 0.26 -19.89
CA ALA A 226 -8.49 -1.13 -19.48
C ALA A 226 -9.76 -1.94 -19.82
N ARG A 227 -9.58 -3.17 -20.34
CA ARG A 227 -10.65 -4.09 -20.69
C ARG A 227 -10.40 -5.47 -20.13
N GLU A 228 -11.46 -6.26 -19.95
CA GLU A 228 -11.41 -7.57 -19.28
C GLU A 228 -10.44 -8.56 -19.98
N ASN A 229 -10.54 -8.70 -21.31
CA ASN A 229 -9.89 -9.80 -22.04
C ASN A 229 -8.90 -9.33 -23.11
N GLU A 230 -8.56 -8.05 -23.16
CA GLU A 230 -7.67 -7.51 -24.20
C GLU A 230 -6.97 -6.24 -23.76
N GLY A 231 -5.81 -5.97 -24.37
CA GLY A 231 -5.02 -4.76 -24.23
C GLY A 231 -4.00 -4.86 -23.10
N ARG A 232 -2.98 -4.02 -23.21
CA ARG A 232 -1.94 -3.89 -22.21
C ARG A 232 -2.44 -3.12 -21.01
N VAL A 233 -2.31 -3.72 -19.85
CA VAL A 233 -2.75 -3.15 -18.57
C VAL A 233 -1.74 -3.39 -17.46
N MET A 234 -1.82 -2.54 -16.43
CA MET A 234 -1.16 -2.75 -15.13
C MET A 234 -2.21 -2.58 -14.04
N LEU A 235 -2.26 -3.51 -13.11
CA LEU A 235 -3.01 -3.39 -11.86
C LEU A 235 -2.02 -3.11 -10.73
N GLY A 236 -2.34 -2.16 -9.86
CA GLY A 236 -1.47 -1.78 -8.74
C GLY A 236 -2.23 -1.50 -7.47
N THR A 237 -1.68 -1.97 -6.34
CA THR A 237 -2.21 -1.73 -5.00
C THR A 237 -1.08 -1.50 -4.00
N ILE A 238 -1.37 -0.79 -2.92
CA ILE A 238 -0.41 -0.55 -1.83
C ILE A 238 -0.83 -1.29 -0.57
N GLY A 239 0.09 -2.02 0.05
CA GLY A 239 -0.10 -2.73 1.32
C GLY A 239 -0.01 -1.79 2.51
N TRP A 240 -0.95 -0.85 2.61
CA TRP A 240 -0.97 0.20 3.62
C TRP A 240 -2.39 0.49 4.08
N THR A 241 -2.64 0.52 5.38
CA THR A 241 -3.95 0.81 5.97
C THR A 241 -4.15 2.28 6.33
N GLY A 242 -3.10 3.08 6.27
CA GLY A 242 -3.12 4.52 6.51
C GLY A 242 -3.41 5.33 5.24
N ASN A 243 -3.17 6.64 5.33
CA ASN A 243 -3.33 7.55 4.20
C ASN A 243 -2.33 7.24 3.10
N PHE A 244 -2.81 6.93 1.91
CA PHE A 244 -1.99 6.62 0.75
C PHE A 244 -2.07 7.70 -0.32
N ARG A 245 -1.12 7.67 -1.27
CA ARG A 245 -1.13 8.49 -2.48
C ARG A 245 -0.55 7.73 -3.66
N PHE A 246 -1.31 7.71 -4.76
CA PHE A 246 -0.78 7.39 -6.08
C PHE A 246 -0.62 8.68 -6.88
N THR A 247 0.57 8.93 -7.40
CA THR A 247 0.83 10.05 -8.31
C THR A 247 1.11 9.51 -9.70
N PHE A 248 0.31 9.96 -10.65
CA PHE A 248 0.47 9.70 -12.08
C PHE A 248 0.89 11.01 -12.74
N GLU A 249 2.12 11.11 -13.21
CA GLU A 249 2.64 12.32 -13.84
C GLU A 249 3.11 12.03 -15.25
N VAL A 250 2.46 12.65 -16.23
CA VAL A 250 2.86 12.62 -17.64
C VAL A 250 3.71 13.84 -17.92
N ASP A 251 4.96 13.60 -18.30
CA ASP A 251 5.93 14.65 -18.54
C ASP A 251 5.79 15.31 -19.93
N ASN A 252 6.68 16.24 -20.23
CA ASN A 252 6.69 17.02 -21.46
C ASN A 252 7.07 16.22 -22.72
N VAL A 253 7.58 15.01 -22.57
CA VAL A 253 7.90 14.07 -23.68
C VAL A 253 6.94 12.88 -23.74
N GLY A 254 5.88 12.90 -22.93
CA GLY A 254 4.83 11.91 -22.90
C GLY A 254 5.19 10.62 -22.15
N ALA A 255 6.22 10.61 -21.32
CA ALA A 255 6.48 9.49 -20.43
C ALA A 255 5.65 9.63 -19.14
N LEU A 256 5.11 8.52 -18.66
CA LEU A 256 4.32 8.45 -17.43
C LEU A 256 5.18 7.96 -16.28
N ARG A 257 5.16 8.70 -15.16
CA ARG A 257 5.63 8.24 -13.84
C ARG A 257 4.45 7.75 -13.02
N VAL A 258 4.62 6.60 -12.38
CA VAL A 258 3.68 6.06 -11.38
C VAL A 258 4.43 5.96 -10.05
N ILE A 259 3.95 6.69 -9.05
CA ILE A 259 4.61 6.83 -7.74
C ILE A 259 3.62 6.45 -6.64
N PRO A 260 3.61 5.19 -6.18
CA PRO A 260 2.85 4.75 -5.02
C PRO A 260 3.59 5.12 -3.72
N ALA A 261 2.87 5.73 -2.76
CA ALA A 261 3.47 6.24 -1.53
C ALA A 261 2.46 6.31 -0.36
N ILE A 262 2.97 6.51 0.85
CA ILE A 262 2.19 7.11 1.94
C ILE A 262 1.84 8.54 1.52
N ASN A 263 0.64 9.01 1.86
CA ASN A 263 0.26 10.40 1.61
C ASN A 263 1.15 11.34 2.45
N PRO A 264 1.91 12.26 1.84
CA PRO A 264 2.78 13.17 2.59
C PRO A 264 2.02 14.25 3.37
N TYR A 265 0.69 14.31 3.28
CA TYR A 265 -0.11 15.27 4.02
C TYR A 265 0.02 15.07 5.53
N ALA A 266 0.52 16.08 6.23
CA ALA A 266 0.73 16.08 7.68
C ALA A 266 1.50 14.83 8.21
N SER A 267 2.44 14.31 7.43
CA SER A 267 3.15 13.07 7.74
C SER A 267 4.66 13.16 7.53
N ASP A 268 5.25 14.35 7.73
CA ASP A 268 6.70 14.49 7.76
C ASP A 268 7.29 13.56 8.82
N TYR A 269 8.24 12.73 8.39
CA TYR A 269 8.87 11.75 9.29
C TYR A 269 10.28 12.19 9.68
N LYS A 270 10.53 12.31 10.98
CA LYS A 270 11.88 12.61 11.50
C LYS A 270 12.61 11.31 11.78
N LEU A 271 13.48 10.94 10.86
CA LEU A 271 14.32 9.75 10.97
C LEU A 271 15.58 10.07 11.77
N LYS A 272 15.83 9.29 12.83
CA LYS A 272 17.05 9.41 13.65
C LYS A 272 18.19 8.60 13.02
N ALA A 273 19.42 9.02 13.30
CA ALA A 273 20.61 8.32 12.84
C ALA A 273 20.60 6.85 13.27
N GLY A 274 20.79 5.94 12.31
CA GLY A 274 20.81 4.50 12.52
C GLY A 274 19.43 3.82 12.55
N GLU A 275 18.34 4.57 12.57
CA GLU A 275 17.00 4.01 12.35
C GLU A 275 16.79 3.67 10.87
N VAL A 276 15.91 2.72 10.61
CA VAL A 276 15.45 2.34 9.26
C VAL A 276 14.02 2.81 9.09
N PHE A 277 13.76 3.62 8.07
CA PHE A 277 12.41 3.91 7.62
C PHE A 277 12.08 2.99 6.45
N THR A 278 11.03 2.17 6.61
CA THR A 278 10.56 1.24 5.58
C THR A 278 9.22 1.73 5.02
N THR A 279 9.11 1.86 3.71
CA THR A 279 7.85 2.21 3.05
C THR A 279 6.92 1.00 2.97
N PRO A 280 5.60 1.22 2.80
CA PRO A 280 4.67 0.13 2.49
C PRO A 280 5.06 -0.60 1.20
N GLU A 281 4.65 -1.85 1.09
CA GLU A 281 4.81 -2.63 -0.12
C GLU A 281 3.84 -2.15 -1.21
N PHE A 282 4.32 -1.95 -2.42
CA PHE A 282 3.52 -1.77 -3.61
C PHE A 282 3.51 -3.07 -4.42
N ILE A 283 2.33 -3.57 -4.71
CA ILE A 283 2.12 -4.85 -5.40
C ILE A 283 1.50 -4.57 -6.75
N PHE A 284 2.07 -5.14 -7.82
CA PHE A 284 1.53 -4.94 -9.15
C PHE A 284 1.67 -6.16 -10.06
N ALA A 285 0.76 -6.26 -11.01
CA ALA A 285 0.77 -7.23 -12.10
C ALA A 285 0.55 -6.51 -13.43
N MET A 286 1.24 -6.97 -14.47
CA MET A 286 1.01 -6.52 -15.85
C MET A 286 0.45 -7.66 -16.69
N SER A 287 -0.34 -7.30 -17.73
CA SER A 287 -0.85 -8.23 -18.72
C SER A 287 -0.98 -7.54 -20.08
N GLU A 288 -0.75 -8.29 -21.15
CA GLU A 288 -1.10 -7.89 -22.53
C GLU A 288 -2.52 -8.36 -22.91
N ASN A 289 -3.17 -9.15 -22.03
CA ASN A 289 -4.47 -9.79 -22.26
C ASN A 289 -5.59 -9.23 -21.36
N GLY A 290 -5.46 -7.97 -20.95
CA GLY A 290 -6.49 -7.28 -20.17
C GLY A 290 -6.46 -7.52 -18.66
N VAL A 291 -7.42 -6.89 -17.97
CA VAL A 291 -7.50 -6.86 -16.50
C VAL A 291 -7.84 -8.23 -15.92
N GLY A 292 -8.58 -9.07 -16.63
CA GLY A 292 -8.94 -10.41 -16.16
C GLY A 292 -7.73 -11.30 -15.90
N GLU A 293 -6.71 -11.30 -16.78
CA GLU A 293 -5.46 -12.02 -16.52
C GLU A 293 -4.69 -11.40 -15.36
N ALA A 294 -4.51 -10.08 -15.37
CA ALA A 294 -3.76 -9.40 -14.32
C ALA A 294 -4.40 -9.56 -12.93
N SER A 295 -5.74 -9.50 -12.84
CA SER A 295 -6.48 -9.70 -11.58
C SER A 295 -6.38 -11.14 -11.08
N ARG A 296 -6.50 -12.14 -11.95
CA ARG A 296 -6.30 -13.55 -11.56
C ARG A 296 -4.88 -13.78 -11.03
N ASN A 297 -3.87 -13.17 -11.64
CA ASN A 297 -2.50 -13.23 -11.17
C ASN A 297 -2.34 -12.65 -9.75
N LEU A 298 -2.95 -11.48 -9.48
CA LEU A 298 -2.97 -10.88 -8.14
C LEU A 298 -3.76 -11.72 -7.14
N HIS A 299 -4.90 -12.30 -7.53
CA HIS A 299 -5.69 -13.18 -6.67
C HIS A 299 -4.93 -14.45 -6.28
N ASP A 300 -4.24 -15.08 -7.23
CA ASP A 300 -3.45 -16.27 -6.95
C ASP A 300 -2.25 -15.96 -6.06
N TRP A 301 -1.59 -14.81 -6.30
CA TRP A 301 -0.53 -14.32 -5.42
C TRP A 301 -1.06 -14.04 -4.01
N ALA A 302 -2.17 -13.33 -3.89
CA ALA A 302 -2.75 -12.97 -2.59
C ALA A 302 -3.16 -14.21 -1.78
N ARG A 303 -3.78 -15.20 -2.42
CA ARG A 303 -4.15 -16.46 -1.76
C ARG A 303 -2.95 -17.22 -1.21
N LEU A 304 -1.82 -17.19 -1.92
CA LEU A 304 -0.64 -17.98 -1.56
C LEU A 304 0.26 -17.26 -0.55
N TYR A 305 0.39 -15.93 -0.62
CA TYR A 305 1.46 -15.20 0.06
C TYR A 305 0.99 -14.04 0.94
N GLN A 306 -0.27 -13.60 0.84
CA GLN A 306 -0.75 -12.43 1.57
C GLN A 306 -1.90 -12.74 2.53
N VAL A 307 -2.85 -13.55 2.12
CA VAL A 307 -4.06 -13.82 2.90
C VAL A 307 -3.84 -15.00 3.82
N ASN A 308 -4.04 -14.81 5.13
CA ASN A 308 -4.02 -15.91 6.08
C ASN A 308 -5.08 -16.98 5.70
N MET A 309 -4.68 -18.26 5.66
CA MET A 309 -5.50 -19.36 5.17
C MET A 309 -6.09 -19.12 3.77
N GLY A 310 -5.34 -18.43 2.89
CA GLY A 310 -5.83 -17.98 1.57
C GLY A 310 -6.26 -19.11 0.63
N THR A 311 -5.74 -20.34 0.81
CA THR A 311 -6.11 -21.54 0.06
C THR A 311 -7.21 -22.38 0.73
N GLY A 312 -7.66 -22.00 1.94
CA GLY A 312 -8.73 -22.70 2.65
C GLY A 312 -10.12 -22.28 2.17
N ASP A 313 -11.10 -23.10 2.51
CA ASP A 313 -12.50 -22.80 2.22
C ASP A 313 -12.96 -21.54 2.94
N ARG A 314 -13.81 -20.76 2.30
CA ARG A 314 -14.50 -19.62 2.87
C ARG A 314 -15.90 -20.04 3.28
N MET A 315 -16.23 -19.79 4.56
CA MET A 315 -17.54 -20.08 5.08
C MET A 315 -18.56 -19.06 4.58
N THR A 316 -19.75 -19.54 4.25
CA THR A 316 -20.92 -18.67 4.09
C THR A 316 -21.33 -18.13 5.44
N LEU A 317 -21.78 -16.86 5.51
CA LEU A 317 -22.06 -16.17 6.75
C LEU A 317 -23.41 -15.48 6.69
N LEU A 318 -24.22 -15.63 7.75
CA LEU A 318 -25.42 -14.84 8.00
C LEU A 318 -25.15 -13.90 9.18
N ASN A 319 -25.23 -12.60 8.94
CA ASN A 319 -25.19 -11.55 9.95
C ASN A 319 -26.64 -11.16 10.32
N ASN A 320 -26.96 -11.00 11.60
CA ASN A 320 -28.32 -10.67 12.04
C ASN A 320 -28.70 -9.18 11.85
N TRP A 321 -27.76 -8.30 11.57
CA TRP A 321 -27.99 -6.84 11.63
C TRP A 321 -29.17 -6.38 10.77
N GLU A 322 -29.20 -6.74 9.50
CA GLU A 322 -30.27 -6.32 8.59
C GLU A 322 -31.65 -6.89 8.95
N ASN A 323 -31.69 -7.98 9.70
CA ASN A 323 -32.95 -8.56 10.17
C ASN A 323 -33.44 -7.94 11.48
N THR A 324 -32.55 -7.79 12.48
CA THR A 324 -32.96 -7.48 13.85
C THR A 324 -32.49 -6.15 14.36
N GLY A 325 -31.39 -5.58 13.80
CA GLY A 325 -30.68 -4.45 14.41
C GLY A 325 -30.39 -4.70 15.88
N PHE A 326 -30.74 -3.75 16.73
CA PHE A 326 -30.61 -3.87 18.19
C PHE A 326 -31.72 -4.71 18.87
N ASN A 327 -32.76 -5.10 18.14
CA ASN A 327 -33.96 -5.76 18.70
C ASN A 327 -33.90 -7.28 18.61
N PHE A 328 -33.19 -7.91 19.53
CA PHE A 328 -33.04 -9.35 19.62
C PHE A 328 -32.94 -9.80 21.09
N ASN A 329 -33.15 -11.08 21.31
CA ASN A 329 -32.86 -11.79 22.54
C ASN A 329 -32.28 -13.17 22.23
N GLN A 330 -31.87 -13.92 23.25
CA GLN A 330 -31.25 -15.25 23.09
C GLN A 330 -32.15 -16.22 22.31
N GLN A 331 -33.46 -16.24 22.57
CA GLN A 331 -34.39 -17.14 21.88
C GLN A 331 -34.49 -16.80 20.39
N SER A 332 -34.70 -15.53 20.04
CA SER A 332 -34.78 -15.11 18.62
C SER A 332 -33.51 -15.38 17.85
N LEU A 333 -32.33 -15.21 18.49
CA LEU A 333 -31.04 -15.56 17.86
C LEU A 333 -30.91 -17.08 17.65
N ALA A 334 -31.36 -17.91 18.60
CA ALA A 334 -31.34 -19.35 18.43
C ALA A 334 -32.25 -19.81 17.28
N GLU A 335 -33.39 -19.17 17.06
CA GLU A 335 -34.28 -19.41 15.92
C GLU A 335 -33.58 -19.02 14.60
N LEU A 336 -32.95 -17.83 14.52
CA LEU A 336 -32.18 -17.41 13.35
C LEU A 336 -30.99 -18.33 13.03
N MET A 337 -30.31 -18.86 14.05
CA MET A 337 -29.22 -19.83 13.86
C MET A 337 -29.74 -21.12 13.21
N LYS A 338 -30.96 -21.57 13.59
CA LYS A 338 -31.61 -22.71 12.96
C LYS A 338 -31.97 -22.41 11.50
N ASP A 339 -32.58 -21.25 11.26
CA ASP A 339 -32.94 -20.83 9.89
C ASP A 339 -31.69 -20.70 9.00
N ALA A 340 -30.57 -20.17 9.54
CA ALA A 340 -29.29 -20.11 8.85
C ALA A 340 -28.81 -21.51 8.44
N LYS A 341 -28.92 -22.49 9.32
CA LYS A 341 -28.58 -23.89 9.02
C LYS A 341 -29.50 -24.50 7.97
N ASP A 342 -30.78 -24.25 8.04
CA ASP A 342 -31.77 -24.76 7.08
C ASP A 342 -31.54 -24.18 5.68
N LEU A 343 -30.98 -22.94 5.59
CA LEU A 343 -30.51 -22.29 4.35
C LEU A 343 -29.14 -22.78 3.86
N GLY A 344 -28.44 -23.63 4.63
CA GLY A 344 -27.11 -24.13 4.28
C GLY A 344 -25.95 -23.17 4.61
N VAL A 345 -26.18 -22.19 5.48
CA VAL A 345 -25.12 -21.25 5.94
C VAL A 345 -24.21 -21.92 6.96
N ASP A 346 -22.89 -21.63 6.88
CA ASP A 346 -21.89 -22.26 7.74
C ASP A 346 -21.71 -21.54 9.09
N MET A 347 -21.89 -20.22 9.11
CA MET A 347 -21.62 -19.36 10.26
C MET A 347 -22.74 -18.36 10.50
N PHE A 348 -23.16 -18.23 11.73
CA PHE A 348 -23.98 -17.13 12.22
C PHE A 348 -23.12 -16.10 12.93
N LEU A 349 -23.22 -14.82 12.54
CA LEU A 349 -22.51 -13.72 13.16
C LEU A 349 -23.49 -12.81 13.90
N LEU A 350 -23.27 -12.66 15.21
CA LEU A 350 -24.00 -11.69 16.04
C LEU A 350 -23.35 -10.32 15.88
N ASP A 351 -24.12 -9.36 15.41
CA ASP A 351 -23.70 -7.97 15.23
C ASP A 351 -23.92 -7.12 16.49
N ASP A 352 -23.93 -5.80 16.36
CA ASP A 352 -24.01 -4.80 17.43
C ASP A 352 -25.23 -5.00 18.37
N GLY A 353 -25.07 -4.58 19.63
CA GLY A 353 -26.16 -4.56 20.60
C GLY A 353 -26.19 -5.71 21.61
N TRP A 354 -25.18 -6.59 21.63
CA TRP A 354 -25.09 -7.74 22.53
C TRP A 354 -24.44 -7.42 23.89
N PHE A 355 -23.86 -6.24 24.08
CA PHE A 355 -22.99 -5.89 25.20
C PHE A 355 -23.54 -4.75 26.05
N ALA A 356 -22.82 -4.45 27.14
CA ALA A 356 -23.03 -3.42 28.14
C ALA A 356 -24.22 -3.68 29.08
N ASN A 357 -23.97 -3.61 30.40
CA ASN A 357 -24.97 -3.81 31.43
C ASN A 357 -25.38 -2.48 32.10
N LYS A 358 -24.46 -1.62 32.50
CA LYS A 358 -24.79 -0.33 33.14
C LYS A 358 -25.41 0.65 32.13
N TYR A 359 -24.89 0.66 30.92
CA TYR A 359 -25.38 1.48 29.81
C TYR A 359 -25.73 0.60 28.60
N PRO A 360 -26.88 -0.15 28.66
CA PRO A 360 -27.19 -1.17 27.66
C PRO A 360 -27.17 -0.64 26.23
N ARG A 361 -26.53 -1.36 25.33
CA ARG A 361 -26.43 -1.04 23.90
C ARG A 361 -27.76 -1.26 23.18
N LYS A 362 -28.70 -0.31 23.33
CA LYS A 362 -30.01 -0.30 22.65
C LYS A 362 -30.02 0.53 21.36
N ASN A 363 -28.99 1.31 21.16
CA ASN A 363 -28.70 2.14 20.00
C ASN A 363 -27.23 2.57 20.07
N ASP A 364 -26.75 3.40 19.13
CA ASP A 364 -25.37 3.85 19.03
C ASP A 364 -24.95 4.97 20.00
N HIS A 365 -25.81 5.38 20.94
CA HIS A 365 -25.53 6.48 21.88
C HIS A 365 -24.88 6.04 23.20
N ALA A 366 -24.80 4.74 23.47
CA ALA A 366 -24.30 4.23 24.75
C ALA A 366 -23.70 2.82 24.62
N GLY A 367 -22.87 2.46 25.60
CA GLY A 367 -22.41 1.10 25.84
C GLY A 367 -21.18 0.66 25.06
N LEU A 368 -20.78 1.37 23.97
CA LEU A 368 -19.60 0.98 23.22
C LEU A 368 -18.34 1.11 24.07
N GLY A 369 -17.54 0.06 24.14
CA GLY A 369 -16.38 -0.10 25.02
C GLY A 369 -16.59 -1.08 26.18
N ASP A 370 -17.85 -1.38 26.54
CA ASP A 370 -18.20 -2.27 27.64
C ASP A 370 -18.53 -3.68 27.09
N TRP A 371 -17.53 -4.49 26.78
CA TRP A 371 -17.63 -5.77 26.07
C TRP A 371 -18.12 -6.92 26.94
N GLU A 372 -19.06 -6.69 27.82
CA GLU A 372 -19.79 -7.70 28.58
C GLU A 372 -21.17 -7.97 27.98
N ALA A 373 -21.54 -9.27 27.82
CA ALA A 373 -22.87 -9.64 27.35
C ALA A 373 -23.96 -9.02 28.23
N THR A 374 -24.90 -8.32 27.59
CA THR A 374 -26.04 -7.72 28.31
C THR A 374 -27.00 -8.79 28.81
N LYS A 375 -27.23 -8.84 30.14
CA LYS A 375 -28.02 -9.88 30.78
C LYS A 375 -29.50 -9.81 30.41
N ASP A 376 -30.00 -8.63 30.08
CA ASP A 376 -31.40 -8.44 29.69
C ASP A 376 -31.78 -9.20 28.40
N LYS A 377 -30.86 -9.25 27.43
CA LYS A 377 -31.07 -9.92 26.16
C LYS A 377 -30.52 -11.35 26.14
N LEU A 378 -29.39 -11.54 26.82
CA LEU A 378 -28.56 -12.75 26.77
C LEU A 378 -28.34 -13.28 28.18
N PRO A 379 -29.37 -13.90 28.82
CA PRO A 379 -29.28 -14.36 30.20
C PRO A 379 -28.20 -15.42 30.41
N ASP A 380 -27.91 -16.25 29.41
CA ASP A 380 -26.84 -17.27 29.44
C ASP A 380 -25.49 -16.73 28.90
N GLY A 381 -25.42 -15.45 28.51
CA GLY A 381 -24.24 -14.81 27.96
C GLY A 381 -23.76 -15.42 26.65
N ILE A 382 -22.54 -15.07 26.25
CA ILE A 382 -21.90 -15.61 25.02
C ILE A 382 -21.80 -17.16 25.05
N PRO A 383 -21.43 -17.81 26.18
CA PRO A 383 -21.43 -19.26 26.22
C PRO A 383 -22.77 -19.91 25.89
N GLY A 384 -23.89 -19.24 26.22
CA GLY A 384 -25.25 -19.68 25.84
C GLY A 384 -25.41 -19.69 24.33
N LEU A 385 -25.08 -18.60 23.67
CA LEU A 385 -25.15 -18.47 22.19
C LEU A 385 -24.24 -19.48 21.47
N VAL A 386 -23.05 -19.73 21.99
CA VAL A 386 -22.14 -20.75 21.42
C VAL A 386 -22.77 -22.16 21.53
N ARG A 387 -23.46 -22.48 22.65
CA ARG A 387 -24.19 -23.75 22.77
C ARG A 387 -25.37 -23.83 21.78
N ASP A 388 -26.11 -22.72 21.62
CA ASP A 388 -27.26 -22.67 20.71
C ASP A 388 -26.82 -22.82 19.26
N ALA A 389 -25.74 -22.13 18.83
CA ALA A 389 -25.13 -22.29 17.51
C ALA A 389 -24.66 -23.72 17.25
N LYS A 390 -23.96 -24.32 18.22
CA LYS A 390 -23.55 -25.74 18.13
C LYS A 390 -24.73 -26.69 17.99
N LYS A 391 -25.82 -26.46 18.74
CA LYS A 391 -27.06 -27.24 18.65
C LYS A 391 -27.73 -27.08 17.30
N ALA A 392 -27.72 -25.84 16.73
CA ALA A 392 -28.24 -25.57 15.39
C ALA A 392 -27.35 -26.15 14.28
N GLY A 393 -26.08 -26.41 14.54
CA GLY A 393 -25.11 -26.94 13.56
C GLY A 393 -24.45 -25.88 12.70
N VAL A 394 -24.34 -24.64 13.21
CA VAL A 394 -23.58 -23.53 12.60
C VAL A 394 -22.44 -23.12 13.51
N LYS A 395 -21.40 -22.47 12.93
CA LYS A 395 -20.37 -21.78 13.71
C LYS A 395 -20.92 -20.46 14.25
N PHE A 396 -20.34 -19.97 15.34
CA PHE A 396 -20.67 -18.68 15.95
C PHE A 396 -19.58 -17.67 15.74
N GLY A 397 -19.95 -16.50 15.25
CA GLY A 397 -19.10 -15.32 15.16
C GLY A 397 -19.71 -14.16 15.95
N ILE A 398 -18.89 -13.20 16.34
CA ILE A 398 -19.31 -12.02 17.09
C ILE A 398 -18.62 -10.77 16.53
N TRP A 399 -19.41 -9.69 16.40
CA TRP A 399 -18.90 -8.38 16.00
C TRP A 399 -18.37 -7.59 17.21
N ILE A 400 -17.26 -6.89 17.00
CA ILE A 400 -16.68 -5.94 17.94
C ILE A 400 -16.17 -4.69 17.20
N GLU A 401 -16.22 -3.53 17.85
CA GLU A 401 -15.68 -2.24 17.37
C GLU A 401 -14.72 -1.66 18.44
N PRO A 402 -13.51 -2.26 18.60
CA PRO A 402 -12.63 -1.99 19.73
C PRO A 402 -11.93 -0.65 19.65
N GLU A 403 -11.93 0.01 18.50
CA GLU A 403 -11.26 1.29 18.25
C GLU A 403 -12.06 2.51 18.73
N MET A 404 -13.32 2.32 19.13
CA MET A 404 -14.22 3.41 19.49
C MET A 404 -14.83 3.20 20.88
N VAL A 405 -15.27 4.29 21.51
CA VAL A 405 -15.93 4.29 22.81
C VAL A 405 -17.07 5.30 22.85
N ASN A 406 -18.19 4.98 23.49
CA ASN A 406 -19.18 6.00 23.80
C ASN A 406 -18.79 6.78 25.07
N PRO A 407 -19.07 8.09 25.14
CA PRO A 407 -18.97 8.83 26.41
C PRO A 407 -19.86 8.22 27.52
N LYS A 408 -20.95 7.59 27.12
CA LYS A 408 -21.86 6.87 28.03
C LYS A 408 -21.51 5.39 28.05
N SER A 409 -20.36 5.07 28.67
CA SER A 409 -19.85 3.72 28.94
C SER A 409 -19.07 3.68 30.24
N GLU A 410 -18.93 2.50 30.84
CA GLU A 410 -18.09 2.32 32.02
C GLU A 410 -16.61 2.46 31.70
N LEU A 411 -16.19 2.09 30.47
CA LEU A 411 -14.83 2.25 30.00
C LEU A 411 -14.43 3.73 29.99
N PHE A 412 -15.27 4.61 29.40
CA PHE A 412 -14.98 6.04 29.35
C PHE A 412 -15.03 6.69 30.74
N GLU A 413 -15.93 6.27 31.65
CA GLU A 413 -15.94 6.74 33.02
C GLU A 413 -14.63 6.44 33.76
N LYS A 414 -14.04 5.27 33.52
CA LYS A 414 -12.79 4.81 34.18
C LYS A 414 -11.54 5.42 33.52
N HIS A 415 -11.58 5.58 32.21
CA HIS A 415 -10.42 5.94 31.37
C HIS A 415 -10.75 6.99 30.30
N PRO A 416 -11.18 8.21 30.70
CA PRO A 416 -11.40 9.29 29.72
C PRO A 416 -10.09 9.74 29.04
N ASP A 417 -8.94 9.44 29.68
CA ASP A 417 -7.58 9.69 29.19
C ASP A 417 -7.13 8.75 28.07
N TRP A 418 -7.92 7.72 27.74
CA TRP A 418 -7.61 6.78 26.65
C TRP A 418 -8.14 7.24 25.30
N VAL A 419 -8.89 8.33 25.26
CA VAL A 419 -9.44 8.90 24.03
C VAL A 419 -8.44 9.84 23.35
N ILE A 420 -8.33 9.75 22.05
CA ILE A 420 -7.55 10.70 21.25
C ILE A 420 -8.27 12.04 21.25
N MET A 421 -7.69 13.01 21.94
CA MET A 421 -8.19 14.40 22.00
C MET A 421 -7.06 15.38 21.75
N GLN A 422 -7.37 16.48 21.05
CA GLN A 422 -6.42 17.57 20.89
C GLN A 422 -6.60 18.60 22.03
N PRO A 423 -5.53 18.97 22.75
CA PRO A 423 -5.59 19.99 23.78
C PRO A 423 -6.17 21.31 23.23
N ASN A 424 -7.06 21.93 24.01
CA ASN A 424 -7.68 23.22 23.66
C ASN A 424 -8.48 23.23 22.33
N ARG A 425 -9.02 22.11 21.93
CA ARG A 425 -9.92 21.95 20.78
C ARG A 425 -11.22 21.33 21.22
N GLU A 426 -12.28 21.57 20.43
CA GLU A 426 -13.55 20.88 20.62
C GLU A 426 -13.39 19.38 20.39
N THR A 427 -14.12 18.59 21.18
CA THR A 427 -14.17 17.14 21.02
C THR A 427 -14.95 16.79 19.77
N TYR A 428 -14.35 16.02 18.88
CA TYR A 428 -14.98 15.54 17.66
C TYR A 428 -15.62 14.17 17.91
N TYR A 429 -16.89 14.05 17.56
CA TYR A 429 -17.64 12.81 17.64
C TYR A 429 -17.97 12.29 16.24
N TYR A 430 -17.82 11.00 16.05
CA TYR A 430 -18.33 10.30 14.89
C TYR A 430 -19.36 9.27 15.36
N ARG A 431 -20.63 9.36 14.89
CA ARG A 431 -21.74 8.52 15.36
C ARG A 431 -21.88 8.45 16.89
N ASN A 432 -21.75 9.58 17.59
CA ASN A 432 -21.78 9.66 19.07
C ASN A 432 -20.63 8.91 19.77
N GLN A 433 -19.55 8.63 19.08
CA GLN A 433 -18.42 7.84 19.54
C GLN A 433 -17.15 8.67 19.52
N LEU A 434 -16.18 8.29 20.35
CA LEU A 434 -14.83 8.83 20.44
C LEU A 434 -13.82 7.76 20.06
N VAL A 435 -12.69 8.17 19.51
CA VAL A 435 -11.63 7.26 19.09
C VAL A 435 -10.69 6.97 20.25
N LEU A 436 -10.44 5.69 20.52
CA LEU A 436 -9.44 5.24 21.50
C LEU A 436 -8.02 5.34 20.94
N ASP A 437 -7.06 5.65 21.79
CA ASP A 437 -5.63 5.62 21.45
C ASP A 437 -5.10 4.18 21.45
N ILE A 438 -5.24 3.50 20.32
CA ILE A 438 -4.76 2.12 20.15
C ILE A 438 -3.23 2.02 20.21
N SER A 439 -2.47 3.14 20.15
CA SER A 439 -1.03 3.11 20.38
C SER A 439 -0.67 2.88 21.86
N ASN A 440 -1.62 3.09 22.76
CA ASN A 440 -1.48 2.82 24.19
C ASN A 440 -1.64 1.33 24.48
N PRO A 441 -0.61 0.62 25.01
CA PRO A 441 -0.69 -0.81 25.32
C PRO A 441 -1.86 -1.17 26.27
N LYS A 442 -2.24 -0.28 27.19
CA LYS A 442 -3.36 -0.51 28.12
C LYS A 442 -4.73 -0.51 27.42
N VAL A 443 -4.82 0.09 26.22
CA VAL A 443 -6.03 0.05 25.39
C VAL A 443 -6.06 -1.23 24.57
N GLN A 444 -4.88 -1.74 24.19
CA GLN A 444 -4.75 -2.99 23.44
C GLN A 444 -5.09 -4.23 24.28
N ASP A 445 -4.77 -4.20 25.59
CA ASP A 445 -5.04 -5.26 26.57
C ASP A 445 -6.55 -5.36 26.92
#